data_defd4891d3c481bcbe0e97838fab0a4a
#
_entry.id   defd4891d3c481bcbe0e97838fab0a4a
#
_cell.length_a   1.000
_cell.length_b   1.000
_cell.length_c   1.000
_cell.angle_alpha   90.00
_cell.angle_beta   90.00
_cell.angle_gamma   90.00
#
_symmetry.space_group_name_H-M   'P 1'
#
loop_
_entity.id
_entity.type
_entity.pdbx_description
1 polymer ?
#
loop_
_entity_poly.entity_id
_entity_poly.type
_entity_poly.pdbx_seq_one_letter_code
_entity_poly.pdbx_strand_id
1 'polypeptide(L)'
;MTQLTHGGDWAGYRAQYGHDALDFSANVSPLGLPQGVANAIAAALPHADRYPDPLCRALRAKLAPHEGIPAESILCGNGAADLIFRLAWAAKPRTALVTAPTFAEYAAALESAGCAVRRHFLQAEVDFAVTDSILSSITPEVDMVFLCQPNNPTGQLTPLPLVERILRRCEACGALLVVDECFLDFLPDCDALTAKALLDSKDLLILKAFTKLYGMAGVRLGYCLCANTALLEAMQAAGQPWAVSSLAQAAGLAALDETAYVAQVRALIAQQRPRLTAGLRALGLRVLDGRANYLLFQGPETLGDALRQRGVVLRSCSNYPGLDGSWYRTAVRTGPENDELLKTLAEVLA
;
A
#
# COMPACT_ATOMS: atom_id res chain seq x y z
N MET A 1 -22.03 -14.89 -5.36
CA MET A 1 -21.02 -14.60 -4.33
C MET A 1 -20.31 -13.32 -4.73
N THR A 2 -20.12 -12.39 -3.81
CA THR A 2 -19.37 -11.16 -4.09
C THR A 2 -17.91 -11.52 -4.32
N GLN A 3 -17.37 -11.23 -5.50
CA GLN A 3 -15.97 -11.47 -5.80
C GLN A 3 -15.11 -10.52 -4.96
N LEU A 4 -14.20 -11.07 -4.14
CA LEU A 4 -13.33 -10.27 -3.30
C LEU A 4 -12.26 -9.57 -4.14
N THR A 5 -12.15 -8.26 -3.96
CA THR A 5 -11.23 -7.40 -4.72
C THR A 5 -9.79 -7.48 -4.21
N HIS A 6 -9.57 -7.96 -2.97
CA HIS A 6 -8.27 -7.97 -2.30
C HIS A 6 -7.83 -9.35 -1.85
N GLY A 7 -6.52 -9.50 -1.54
CA GLY A 7 -5.98 -10.67 -0.85
C GLY A 7 -6.21 -10.61 0.67
N GLY A 8 -5.80 -11.68 1.38
CA GLY A 8 -5.90 -11.76 2.84
C GLY A 8 -7.24 -12.29 3.35
N ASP A 9 -8.01 -13.03 2.51
CA ASP A 9 -9.25 -13.69 2.92
C ASP A 9 -8.96 -15.05 3.61
N TRP A 10 -8.27 -14.98 4.75
CA TRP A 10 -7.97 -16.15 5.56
C TRP A 10 -9.25 -16.79 6.14
N ALA A 11 -10.24 -15.97 6.50
CA ALA A 11 -11.49 -16.45 7.08
C ALA A 11 -12.33 -17.25 6.06
N GLY A 12 -12.43 -16.76 4.83
CA GLY A 12 -13.13 -17.47 3.75
C GLY A 12 -12.40 -18.76 3.36
N TYR A 13 -11.06 -18.73 3.34
CA TYR A 13 -10.28 -19.95 3.10
C TYR A 13 -10.53 -21.00 4.21
N ARG A 14 -10.42 -20.60 5.48
CA ARG A 14 -10.68 -21.48 6.62
C ARG A 14 -12.09 -22.04 6.64
N ALA A 15 -13.08 -21.23 6.28
CA ALA A 15 -14.47 -21.70 6.18
C ALA A 15 -14.65 -22.75 5.08
N GLN A 16 -13.91 -22.65 3.98
CA GLN A 16 -14.00 -23.56 2.83
C GLN A 16 -13.22 -24.87 3.06
N TYR A 17 -12.02 -24.81 3.66
CA TYR A 17 -11.08 -25.94 3.73
C TYR A 17 -10.86 -26.49 5.14
N GLY A 18 -11.37 -25.84 6.20
CA GLY A 18 -11.27 -26.29 7.58
C GLY A 18 -9.90 -26.03 8.26
N HIS A 19 -8.96 -25.42 7.55
CA HIS A 19 -7.62 -25.08 8.05
C HIS A 19 -7.12 -23.76 7.47
N ASP A 20 -6.04 -23.21 8.01
CA ASP A 20 -5.43 -21.98 7.49
C ASP A 20 -4.56 -22.29 6.27
N ALA A 21 -4.52 -21.36 5.32
CA ALA A 21 -3.61 -21.41 4.18
C ALA A 21 -2.26 -20.80 4.54
N LEU A 22 -1.23 -21.18 3.79
CA LEU A 22 -0.01 -20.40 3.65
C LEU A 22 -0.31 -19.22 2.71
N ASP A 23 -0.58 -18.05 3.29
CA ASP A 23 -1.12 -16.90 2.56
C ASP A 23 -0.01 -15.96 2.07
N PHE A 24 0.21 -15.93 0.75
CA PHE A 24 1.07 -15.00 0.04
C PHE A 24 0.29 -13.85 -0.63
N SER A 25 -1.02 -13.80 -0.47
CA SER A 25 -1.88 -12.79 -1.13
C SER A 25 -1.83 -11.43 -0.42
N ALA A 26 -1.48 -11.40 0.88
CA ALA A 26 -1.40 -10.19 1.69
C ALA A 26 0.05 -9.71 1.87
N ASN A 27 0.34 -8.48 1.46
CA ASN A 27 1.69 -7.89 1.49
C ASN A 27 1.98 -7.20 2.84
N VAL A 28 1.95 -7.94 3.92
CA VAL A 28 2.29 -7.47 5.27
C VAL A 28 3.64 -8.03 5.70
N SER A 29 4.24 -7.44 6.74
CA SER A 29 5.50 -7.94 7.31
C SER A 29 5.40 -9.42 7.67
N PRO A 30 6.33 -10.27 7.22
CA PRO A 30 6.32 -11.70 7.54
C PRO A 30 6.70 -12.00 9.00
N LEU A 31 7.21 -11.01 9.75
CA LEU A 31 7.53 -11.14 11.16
C LEU A 31 6.31 -10.95 12.08
N GLY A 32 5.14 -10.59 11.49
CA GLY A 32 3.92 -10.36 12.24
C GLY A 32 3.94 -9.06 13.05
N LEU A 33 3.08 -8.98 14.09
CA LEU A 33 2.96 -7.80 14.94
C LEU A 33 4.16 -7.71 15.91
N PRO A 34 4.88 -6.55 16.01
CA PRO A 34 5.95 -6.37 16.98
C PRO A 34 5.47 -6.55 18.41
N GLN A 35 6.31 -7.13 19.28
CA GLN A 35 5.93 -7.42 20.67
C GLN A 35 5.60 -6.15 21.46
N GLY A 36 6.34 -5.06 21.27
CA GLY A 36 6.05 -3.76 21.91
C GLY A 36 4.70 -3.21 21.51
N VAL A 37 4.32 -3.38 20.23
CA VAL A 37 2.99 -2.98 19.72
C VAL A 37 1.89 -3.84 20.37
N ALA A 38 2.08 -5.17 20.43
CA ALA A 38 1.14 -6.07 21.07
C ALA A 38 0.93 -5.72 22.57
N ASN A 39 2.02 -5.42 23.29
CA ASN A 39 1.98 -5.00 24.68
C ASN A 39 1.23 -3.66 24.86
N ALA A 40 1.47 -2.69 23.97
CA ALA A 40 0.79 -1.39 24.01
C ALA A 40 -0.72 -1.51 23.77
N ILE A 41 -1.14 -2.38 22.84
CA ILE A 41 -2.55 -2.69 22.63
C ILE A 41 -3.17 -3.30 23.89
N ALA A 42 -2.51 -4.31 24.48
CA ALA A 42 -2.98 -4.96 25.70
C ALA A 42 -3.12 -3.97 26.87
N ALA A 43 -2.14 -3.06 27.04
CA ALA A 43 -2.17 -2.02 28.05
C ALA A 43 -3.29 -0.97 27.83
N ALA A 44 -3.71 -0.75 26.59
CA ALA A 44 -4.77 0.19 26.24
C ALA A 44 -6.20 -0.42 26.43
N LEU A 45 -6.34 -1.75 26.42
CA LEU A 45 -7.64 -2.44 26.55
C LEU A 45 -8.49 -2.00 27.76
N PRO A 46 -7.94 -1.81 28.99
CA PRO A 46 -8.71 -1.37 30.15
C PRO A 46 -9.37 0.02 29.98
N HIS A 47 -8.95 0.78 28.98
CA HIS A 47 -9.47 2.13 28.69
C HIS A 47 -10.35 2.17 27.43
N ALA A 48 -10.72 1.01 26.89
CA ALA A 48 -11.55 0.91 25.68
C ALA A 48 -13.02 1.38 25.90
N ASP A 49 -13.42 1.64 27.15
CA ASP A 49 -14.68 2.25 27.56
C ASP A 49 -14.76 3.76 27.24
N ARG A 50 -13.64 4.38 26.83
CA ARG A 50 -13.54 5.82 26.51
C ARG A 50 -13.37 6.03 25.03
N TYR A 51 -13.99 7.12 24.52
CA TYR A 51 -13.73 7.55 23.16
C TYR A 51 -12.25 7.89 22.95
N PRO A 52 -11.65 7.54 21.78
CA PRO A 52 -10.28 7.91 21.47
C PRO A 52 -10.11 9.43 21.30
N ASP A 53 -8.88 9.92 21.33
CA ASP A 53 -8.60 11.30 20.93
C ASP A 53 -8.98 11.50 19.44
N PRO A 54 -9.99 12.34 19.13
CA PRO A 54 -10.48 12.51 17.76
C PRO A 54 -9.47 13.14 16.82
N LEU A 55 -8.45 13.81 17.37
CA LEU A 55 -7.38 14.48 16.60
C LEU A 55 -6.06 13.70 16.62
N CYS A 56 -5.99 12.55 17.28
CA CYS A 56 -4.76 11.76 17.43
C CYS A 56 -3.55 12.59 17.88
N ARG A 57 -3.73 13.53 18.83
CA ARG A 57 -2.73 14.55 19.19
C ARG A 57 -1.40 13.95 19.57
N ALA A 58 -1.38 12.95 20.46
CA ALA A 58 -0.16 12.29 20.90
C ALA A 58 0.56 11.59 19.74
N LEU A 59 -0.19 10.90 18.87
CA LEU A 59 0.37 10.21 17.71
C LEU A 59 0.94 11.21 16.69
N ARG A 60 0.21 12.28 16.37
CA ARG A 60 0.69 13.34 15.48
C ARG A 60 1.95 14.03 16.03
N ALA A 61 1.99 14.31 17.34
CA ALA A 61 3.15 14.89 18.00
C ALA A 61 4.39 13.99 17.92
N LYS A 62 4.22 12.65 17.93
CA LYS A 62 5.31 11.69 17.76
C LYS A 62 5.70 11.49 16.30
N LEU A 63 4.73 11.51 15.38
CA LEU A 63 4.97 11.43 13.94
C LEU A 63 5.72 12.66 13.41
N ALA A 64 5.47 13.86 13.94
CA ALA A 64 6.07 15.08 13.45
C ALA A 64 7.62 15.04 13.42
N PRO A 65 8.35 14.73 14.51
CA PRO A 65 9.80 14.56 14.44
C PRO A 65 10.23 13.32 13.68
N HIS A 66 9.43 12.25 13.66
CA HIS A 66 9.72 11.03 12.88
C HIS A 66 9.72 11.30 11.37
N GLU A 67 8.78 12.08 10.89
CA GLU A 67 8.67 12.46 9.47
C GLU A 67 9.46 13.73 9.12
N GLY A 68 9.88 14.51 10.11
CA GLY A 68 10.58 15.77 9.93
C GLY A 68 9.68 16.90 9.44
N ILE A 69 8.39 16.88 9.80
CA ILE A 69 7.38 17.87 9.35
C ILE A 69 6.52 18.34 10.54
N PRO A 70 5.84 19.51 10.44
CA PRO A 70 4.94 19.98 11.49
C PRO A 70 3.74 19.04 11.72
N ALA A 71 3.28 18.95 12.98
CA ALA A 71 2.16 18.07 13.33
C ALA A 71 0.83 18.48 12.68
N GLU A 72 0.65 19.76 12.35
CA GLU A 72 -0.52 20.27 11.61
C GLU A 72 -0.57 19.78 10.16
N SER A 73 0.57 19.38 9.59
CA SER A 73 0.68 18.79 8.25
C SER A 73 0.40 17.28 8.23
N ILE A 74 -0.04 16.67 9.35
CA ILE A 74 -0.32 15.25 9.49
C ILE A 74 -1.79 15.02 9.82
N LEU A 75 -2.45 14.11 9.09
CA LEU A 75 -3.78 13.59 9.41
C LEU A 75 -3.73 12.08 9.55
N CYS A 76 -4.20 11.55 10.70
CA CYS A 76 -4.33 10.11 10.92
C CYS A 76 -5.70 9.59 10.48
N GLY A 77 -5.75 8.33 10.01
CA GLY A 77 -6.98 7.68 9.56
C GLY A 77 -7.00 6.18 9.89
N ASN A 78 -8.14 5.58 9.69
CA ASN A 78 -8.40 4.14 9.89
C ASN A 78 -7.77 3.31 8.75
N GLY A 79 -6.44 3.37 8.63
CA GLY A 79 -5.66 2.91 7.49
C GLY A 79 -5.64 3.94 6.35
N ALA A 80 -4.71 3.74 5.40
CA ALA A 80 -4.61 4.63 4.24
C ALA A 80 -5.88 4.63 3.36
N ALA A 81 -6.61 3.52 3.29
CA ALA A 81 -7.85 3.44 2.54
C ALA A 81 -8.90 4.46 3.04
N ASP A 82 -9.07 4.62 4.36
CA ASP A 82 -9.95 5.65 4.94
C ASP A 82 -9.57 7.06 4.45
N LEU A 83 -8.26 7.36 4.43
CA LEU A 83 -7.76 8.66 3.97
C LEU A 83 -7.98 8.88 2.46
N ILE A 84 -7.88 7.84 1.65
CA ILE A 84 -8.17 7.90 0.21
C ILE A 84 -9.65 8.27 -0.01
N PHE A 85 -10.56 7.61 0.70
CA PHE A 85 -12.00 7.93 0.61
C PHE A 85 -12.30 9.33 1.12
N ARG A 86 -11.74 9.74 2.27
CA ARG A 86 -11.90 11.10 2.81
C ARG A 86 -11.39 12.16 1.84
N LEU A 87 -10.25 11.92 1.19
CA LEU A 87 -9.69 12.81 0.20
C LEU A 87 -10.65 13.00 -0.98
N ALA A 88 -11.17 11.89 -1.53
CA ALA A 88 -12.13 11.95 -2.63
C ALA A 88 -13.40 12.75 -2.27
N TRP A 89 -13.94 12.52 -1.07
CA TRP A 89 -15.14 13.22 -0.58
C TRP A 89 -14.88 14.68 -0.18
N ALA A 90 -13.67 15.02 0.28
CA ALA A 90 -13.31 16.39 0.65
C ALA A 90 -12.99 17.25 -0.59
N ALA A 91 -12.13 16.73 -1.47
CA ALA A 91 -11.68 17.47 -2.65
C ALA A 91 -12.71 17.47 -3.81
N LYS A 92 -13.56 16.44 -3.90
CA LYS A 92 -14.60 16.28 -4.94
C LYS A 92 -14.09 16.55 -6.35
N PRO A 93 -13.00 15.87 -6.79
CA PRO A 93 -12.46 16.07 -8.12
C PRO A 93 -13.51 15.66 -9.16
N ARG A 94 -13.61 16.40 -10.28
CA ARG A 94 -14.47 16.04 -11.40
C ARG A 94 -13.84 14.95 -12.24
N THR A 95 -12.51 15.04 -12.44
CA THR A 95 -11.74 14.07 -13.21
C THR A 95 -10.45 13.77 -12.47
N ALA A 96 -10.12 12.49 -12.32
CA ALA A 96 -8.85 12.06 -11.77
C ALA A 96 -8.11 11.12 -12.72
N LEU A 97 -6.77 11.15 -12.67
CA LEU A 97 -5.89 10.27 -13.40
C LEU A 97 -5.29 9.25 -12.44
N VAL A 98 -5.42 7.97 -12.75
CA VAL A 98 -4.74 6.87 -12.07
C VAL A 98 -3.90 6.08 -13.07
N THR A 99 -2.77 5.51 -12.65
CA THR A 99 -2.04 4.55 -13.48
C THR A 99 -2.83 3.22 -13.56
N ALA A 100 -2.57 2.39 -14.57
CA ALA A 100 -3.13 1.05 -14.69
C ALA A 100 -2.07 0.09 -15.25
N PRO A 101 -1.73 -1.00 -14.54
CA PRO A 101 -2.33 -1.45 -13.27
C PRO A 101 -1.87 -0.65 -12.05
N THR A 102 -2.78 -0.43 -11.08
CA THR A 102 -2.48 0.14 -9.76
C THR A 102 -3.51 -0.29 -8.73
N PHE A 103 -3.38 0.16 -7.48
CA PHE A 103 -4.27 -0.20 -6.37
C PHE A 103 -5.72 0.23 -6.64
N ALA A 104 -6.65 -0.71 -6.51
CA ALA A 104 -8.05 -0.55 -6.94
C ALA A 104 -8.81 0.53 -6.14
N GLU A 105 -8.42 0.77 -4.88
CA GLU A 105 -9.16 1.68 -4.00
C GLU A 105 -9.06 3.15 -4.44
N TYR A 106 -8.08 3.54 -5.24
CA TYR A 106 -8.05 4.91 -5.78
C TYR A 106 -9.27 5.17 -6.68
N ALA A 107 -9.49 4.27 -7.64
CA ALA A 107 -10.65 4.38 -8.53
C ALA A 107 -11.97 4.21 -7.76
N ALA A 108 -12.06 3.24 -6.85
CA ALA A 108 -13.26 3.00 -6.06
C ALA A 108 -13.66 4.21 -5.22
N ALA A 109 -12.71 4.86 -4.54
CA ALA A 109 -12.97 6.06 -3.74
C ALA A 109 -13.40 7.24 -4.61
N LEU A 110 -12.68 7.46 -5.72
CA LEU A 110 -12.99 8.55 -6.67
C LEU A 110 -14.38 8.37 -7.30
N GLU A 111 -14.69 7.19 -7.80
CA GLU A 111 -15.99 6.85 -8.39
C GLU A 111 -17.12 6.96 -7.36
N SER A 112 -16.89 6.60 -6.09
CA SER A 112 -17.86 6.77 -5.00
C SER A 112 -18.20 8.23 -4.70
N ALA A 113 -17.26 9.14 -5.00
CA ALA A 113 -17.45 10.59 -4.88
C ALA A 113 -18.00 11.25 -6.17
N GLY A 114 -18.34 10.45 -7.20
CA GLY A 114 -18.85 10.93 -8.47
C GLY A 114 -17.78 11.44 -9.45
N CYS A 115 -16.51 11.12 -9.20
CA CYS A 115 -15.39 11.52 -10.05
C CYS A 115 -15.27 10.61 -11.28
N ALA A 116 -15.00 11.21 -12.45
CA ALA A 116 -14.63 10.47 -13.66
C ALA A 116 -13.16 10.02 -13.57
N VAL A 117 -12.90 8.71 -13.64
CA VAL A 117 -11.56 8.15 -13.54
C VAL A 117 -10.99 7.86 -14.92
N ARG A 118 -9.93 8.61 -15.30
CA ARG A 118 -9.09 8.32 -16.46
C ARG A 118 -7.93 7.41 -16.06
N ARG A 119 -7.54 6.49 -16.95
CA ARG A 119 -6.45 5.54 -16.70
C ARG A 119 -5.30 5.79 -17.68
N HIS A 120 -4.09 5.95 -17.11
CA HIS A 120 -2.85 5.91 -17.88
C HIS A 120 -2.32 4.48 -17.85
N PHE A 121 -2.47 3.74 -18.96
CA PHE A 121 -2.05 2.35 -19.05
C PHE A 121 -0.52 2.24 -19.16
N LEU A 122 0.08 1.57 -18.18
CA LEU A 122 1.49 1.24 -18.14
C LEU A 122 1.76 0.05 -19.08
N GLN A 123 2.94 0.02 -19.68
CA GLN A 123 3.27 -0.95 -20.73
C GLN A 123 4.07 -2.13 -20.16
N ALA A 124 3.67 -3.35 -20.51
CA ALA A 124 4.34 -4.58 -20.08
C ALA A 124 5.75 -4.73 -20.64
N GLU A 125 6.05 -4.09 -21.77
CA GLU A 125 7.35 -4.08 -22.45
C GLU A 125 8.43 -3.33 -21.65
N VAL A 126 8.00 -2.41 -20.78
CA VAL A 126 8.87 -1.67 -19.84
C VAL A 126 8.57 -2.04 -18.38
N ASP A 127 8.14 -3.28 -18.15
CA ASP A 127 7.80 -3.84 -16.83
C ASP A 127 6.81 -2.97 -16.04
N PHE A 128 5.87 -2.33 -16.71
CA PHE A 128 4.88 -1.41 -16.13
C PHE A 128 5.50 -0.25 -15.34
N ALA A 129 6.68 0.20 -15.73
CA ALA A 129 7.28 1.41 -15.16
C ALA A 129 6.51 2.67 -15.59
N VAL A 130 6.39 3.63 -14.68
CA VAL A 130 5.91 4.97 -15.03
C VAL A 130 7.01 5.69 -15.80
N THR A 131 6.67 6.19 -16.98
CA THR A 131 7.59 6.93 -17.87
C THR A 131 7.10 8.35 -18.09
N ASP A 132 7.87 9.14 -18.83
CA ASP A 132 7.53 10.52 -19.20
C ASP A 132 6.20 10.64 -19.95
N SER A 133 5.70 9.55 -20.54
CA SER A 133 4.41 9.51 -21.23
C SER A 133 3.23 9.95 -20.34
N ILE A 134 3.32 9.75 -19.01
CA ILE A 134 2.27 10.17 -18.07
C ILE A 134 2.05 11.69 -18.10
N LEU A 135 3.09 12.49 -18.38
CA LEU A 135 3.01 13.94 -18.37
C LEU A 135 2.00 14.47 -19.39
N SER A 136 1.84 13.79 -20.54
CA SER A 136 0.85 14.14 -21.55
C SER A 136 -0.60 13.83 -21.15
N SER A 137 -0.79 12.92 -20.21
CA SER A 137 -2.11 12.55 -19.65
C SER A 137 -2.59 13.55 -18.58
N ILE A 138 -1.68 14.38 -18.03
CA ILE A 138 -1.99 15.39 -17.02
C ILE A 138 -2.34 16.68 -17.76
N THR A 139 -3.63 16.94 -17.91
CA THR A 139 -4.20 18.08 -18.65
C THR A 139 -5.02 18.97 -17.71
N PRO A 140 -5.39 20.21 -18.10
CA PRO A 140 -6.19 21.12 -17.24
C PRO A 140 -7.57 20.56 -16.83
N GLU A 141 -8.05 19.49 -17.46
CA GLU A 141 -9.29 18.82 -17.08
C GLU A 141 -9.09 17.81 -15.92
N VAL A 142 -7.83 17.49 -15.56
CA VAL A 142 -7.50 16.58 -14.48
C VAL A 142 -7.35 17.36 -13.18
N ASP A 143 -8.19 17.07 -12.20
CA ASP A 143 -8.17 17.73 -10.89
C ASP A 143 -7.29 16.98 -9.85
N MET A 144 -7.02 15.67 -10.08
CA MET A 144 -6.25 14.83 -9.16
C MET A 144 -5.49 13.72 -9.88
N VAL A 145 -4.28 13.42 -9.44
CA VAL A 145 -3.42 12.35 -9.99
C VAL A 145 -2.99 11.44 -8.84
N PHE A 146 -3.17 10.11 -8.97
CA PHE A 146 -2.64 9.12 -8.03
C PHE A 146 -1.42 8.42 -8.60
N LEU A 147 -0.36 8.34 -7.78
CA LEU A 147 0.87 7.61 -8.04
C LEU A 147 1.17 6.70 -6.86
N CYS A 148 1.27 5.39 -7.09
CA CYS A 148 1.62 4.41 -6.05
C CYS A 148 3.14 4.14 -6.07
N GLN A 149 3.81 4.25 -4.92
CA GLN A 149 5.27 4.29 -4.80
C GLN A 149 5.78 3.44 -3.62
N PRO A 150 6.31 2.23 -3.82
CA PRO A 150 6.30 1.39 -5.05
C PRO A 150 4.89 1.03 -5.50
N ASN A 151 4.70 0.89 -6.81
CA ASN A 151 3.38 0.60 -7.36
C ASN A 151 2.88 -0.81 -6.97
N ASN A 152 1.66 -0.90 -6.52
CA ASN A 152 0.96 -2.16 -6.31
C ASN A 152 0.00 -2.41 -7.49
N PRO A 153 0.18 -3.48 -8.31
CA PRO A 153 0.87 -4.72 -7.95
C PRO A 153 2.30 -4.88 -8.50
N THR A 154 2.83 -3.96 -9.29
CA THR A 154 4.04 -4.17 -10.10
C THR A 154 5.34 -4.12 -9.29
N GLY A 155 5.34 -3.44 -8.13
CA GLY A 155 6.54 -3.20 -7.33
C GLY A 155 7.48 -2.17 -7.93
N GLN A 156 7.13 -1.53 -9.05
CA GLN A 156 7.96 -0.53 -9.71
C GLN A 156 8.03 0.77 -8.92
N LEU A 157 9.20 1.39 -8.91
CA LEU A 157 9.43 2.72 -8.38
C LEU A 157 9.45 3.74 -9.51
N THR A 158 8.77 4.86 -9.28
CA THR A 158 8.93 6.05 -10.12
C THR A 158 10.13 6.84 -9.59
N PRO A 159 11.15 7.13 -10.41
CA PRO A 159 12.30 7.93 -9.96
C PRO A 159 11.86 9.31 -9.43
N LEU A 160 12.45 9.76 -8.31
CA LEU A 160 12.07 11.02 -7.68
C LEU A 160 12.13 12.23 -8.64
N PRO A 161 13.11 12.37 -9.57
CA PRO A 161 13.08 13.43 -10.57
C PRO A 161 11.85 13.39 -11.50
N LEU A 162 11.30 12.19 -11.78
CA LEU A 162 10.05 12.08 -12.54
C LEU A 162 8.84 12.43 -11.67
N VAL A 163 8.81 12.04 -10.39
CA VAL A 163 7.77 12.45 -9.43
C VAL A 163 7.73 13.98 -9.33
N GLU A 164 8.88 14.65 -9.26
CA GLU A 164 8.98 16.12 -9.26
C GLU A 164 8.41 16.74 -10.53
N ARG A 165 8.71 16.17 -11.70
CA ARG A 165 8.16 16.66 -12.98
C ARG A 165 6.64 16.44 -13.08
N ILE A 166 6.15 15.31 -12.53
CA ILE A 166 4.70 15.05 -12.43
C ILE A 166 4.05 16.10 -11.52
N LEU A 167 4.64 16.42 -10.36
CA LEU A 167 4.14 17.44 -9.44
C LEU A 167 4.08 18.82 -10.13
N ARG A 168 5.18 19.25 -10.75
CA ARG A 168 5.21 20.52 -11.50
C ARG A 168 4.14 20.57 -12.60
N ARG A 169 3.89 19.45 -13.27
CA ARG A 169 2.82 19.36 -14.27
C ARG A 169 1.43 19.44 -13.63
N CYS A 170 1.23 18.82 -12.46
CA CYS A 170 -0.01 18.95 -11.70
C CYS A 170 -0.24 20.40 -11.28
N GLU A 171 0.75 21.07 -10.70
CA GLU A 171 0.70 22.50 -10.32
C GLU A 171 0.31 23.39 -11.51
N ALA A 172 0.94 23.18 -12.67
CA ALA A 172 0.63 23.92 -13.88
C ALA A 172 -0.79 23.70 -14.41
N CYS A 173 -1.44 22.60 -14.04
CA CYS A 173 -2.82 22.26 -14.42
C CYS A 173 -3.83 22.52 -13.29
N GLY A 174 -3.39 22.91 -12.09
CA GLY A 174 -4.25 23.06 -10.90
C GLY A 174 -4.73 21.73 -10.33
N ALA A 175 -3.97 20.64 -10.52
CA ALA A 175 -4.28 19.31 -10.05
C ALA A 175 -3.51 18.97 -8.76
N LEU A 176 -4.12 18.19 -7.87
CA LEU A 176 -3.46 17.61 -6.70
C LEU A 176 -2.73 16.32 -7.08
N LEU A 177 -1.46 16.19 -6.75
CA LEU A 177 -0.72 14.93 -6.80
C LEU A 177 -0.85 14.17 -5.47
N VAL A 178 -1.28 12.91 -5.52
CA VAL A 178 -1.33 11.99 -4.39
C VAL A 178 -0.30 10.90 -4.62
N VAL A 179 0.69 10.80 -3.73
CA VAL A 179 1.73 9.76 -3.77
C VAL A 179 1.49 8.78 -2.63
N ASP A 180 1.16 7.53 -2.97
CA ASP A 180 0.95 6.48 -1.97
C ASP A 180 2.26 5.74 -1.68
N GLU A 181 2.87 6.05 -0.55
CA GLU A 181 4.12 5.47 -0.05
C GLU A 181 3.91 4.36 0.99
N CYS A 182 2.73 3.72 1.05
CA CYS A 182 2.43 2.68 2.05
C CYS A 182 3.39 1.48 2.03
N PHE A 183 4.15 1.27 0.96
CA PHE A 183 5.15 0.21 0.83
C PHE A 183 6.59 0.72 0.81
N LEU A 184 6.80 2.04 0.78
CA LEU A 184 8.13 2.62 0.61
C LEU A 184 9.05 2.30 1.81
N ASP A 185 8.50 2.30 3.02
CA ASP A 185 9.26 2.11 4.27
C ASP A 185 9.90 0.72 4.42
N PHE A 186 9.55 -0.25 3.55
CA PHE A 186 10.26 -1.53 3.45
C PHE A 186 11.66 -1.40 2.84
N LEU A 187 11.93 -0.31 2.13
CA LEU A 187 13.19 -0.11 1.44
C LEU A 187 14.22 0.51 2.38
N PRO A 188 15.48 0.03 2.38
CA PRO A 188 16.52 0.58 3.24
C PRO A 188 16.90 2.03 2.86
N ASP A 189 16.71 2.41 1.61
CA ASP A 189 16.97 3.74 1.03
C ASP A 189 15.71 4.60 0.89
N CYS A 190 14.65 4.32 1.66
CA CYS A 190 13.34 5.00 1.57
C CYS A 190 13.45 6.53 1.72
N ASP A 191 14.36 7.03 2.55
CA ASP A 191 14.55 8.48 2.75
C ASP A 191 15.04 9.22 1.50
N ALA A 192 15.77 8.53 0.61
CA ALA A 192 16.21 9.08 -0.66
C ALA A 192 15.14 8.98 -1.77
N LEU A 193 14.10 8.18 -1.55
CA LEU A 193 13.08 7.84 -2.55
C LEU A 193 11.72 8.50 -2.26
N THR A 194 11.53 9.01 -1.04
CA THR A 194 10.25 9.63 -0.63
C THR A 194 10.03 10.99 -1.30
N ALA A 195 8.79 11.28 -1.63
CA ALA A 195 8.36 12.59 -2.11
C ALA A 195 8.32 13.66 -1.00
N LYS A 196 8.70 13.35 0.25
CA LYS A 196 8.70 14.31 1.37
C LYS A 196 9.52 15.57 1.09
N ALA A 197 10.61 15.45 0.33
CA ALA A 197 11.43 16.61 -0.07
C ALA A 197 10.65 17.64 -0.92
N LEU A 198 9.47 17.27 -1.44
CA LEU A 198 8.60 18.11 -2.26
C LEU A 198 7.38 18.66 -1.49
N LEU A 199 7.27 18.41 -0.17
CA LEU A 199 6.11 18.77 0.65
C LEU A 199 5.94 20.28 0.90
N ASP A 200 6.84 21.13 0.42
CA ASP A 200 6.61 22.59 0.38
C ASP A 200 5.47 22.96 -0.57
N SER A 201 5.18 22.08 -1.55
CA SER A 201 4.03 22.22 -2.44
C SER A 201 2.71 21.91 -1.71
N LYS A 202 1.73 22.80 -1.87
CA LYS A 202 0.35 22.59 -1.39
C LYS A 202 -0.46 21.61 -2.25
N ASP A 203 0.04 21.30 -3.44
CA ASP A 203 -0.58 20.41 -4.41
C ASP A 203 0.00 18.99 -4.35
N LEU A 204 0.64 18.63 -3.20
CA LEU A 204 1.12 17.29 -2.91
C LEU A 204 0.52 16.75 -1.61
N LEU A 205 0.00 15.52 -1.68
CA LEU A 205 -0.39 14.73 -0.51
C LEU A 205 0.32 13.37 -0.58
N ILE A 206 0.95 12.96 0.53
CA ILE A 206 1.62 11.67 0.65
C ILE A 206 0.81 10.78 1.61
N LEU A 207 0.50 9.55 1.19
CA LEU A 207 -0.15 8.53 2.03
C LEU A 207 0.88 7.59 2.61
N LYS A 208 0.75 7.26 3.89
CA LYS A 208 1.58 6.29 4.60
C LYS A 208 0.73 5.36 5.48
N ALA A 209 1.23 4.17 5.80
CA ALA A 209 0.48 3.20 6.58
C ALA A 209 1.36 2.37 7.52
N PHE A 210 0.92 2.20 8.74
CA PHE A 210 1.47 1.21 9.68
C PHE A 210 1.10 -0.25 9.31
N THR A 211 0.05 -0.42 8.51
CA THR A 211 -0.57 -1.69 8.13
C THR A 211 0.45 -2.72 7.65
N LYS A 212 1.42 -2.28 6.84
CA LYS A 212 2.28 -3.19 6.06
C LYS A 212 3.57 -3.52 6.79
N LEU A 213 4.41 -2.53 7.04
CA LEU A 213 5.73 -2.70 7.64
C LEU A 213 5.67 -3.29 9.06
N TYR A 214 4.72 -2.83 9.87
CA TYR A 214 4.56 -3.27 11.26
C TYR A 214 3.57 -4.43 11.45
N GLY A 215 3.12 -5.09 10.38
CA GLY A 215 2.19 -6.21 10.51
C GLY A 215 0.84 -5.83 11.15
N MET A 216 0.43 -4.56 11.08
CA MET A 216 -0.74 -4.01 11.76
C MET A 216 -2.01 -4.01 10.89
N ALA A 217 -2.17 -5.01 9.99
CA ALA A 217 -3.27 -5.05 9.05
C ALA A 217 -4.66 -5.02 9.72
N GLY A 218 -4.82 -5.76 10.82
CA GLY A 218 -6.06 -5.81 11.61
C GLY A 218 -6.26 -4.60 12.54
N VAL A 219 -5.20 -3.85 12.87
CA VAL A 219 -5.26 -2.66 13.75
C VAL A 219 -5.84 -1.44 13.05
N ARG A 220 -5.65 -1.36 11.71
CA ARG A 220 -6.21 -0.30 10.86
C ARG A 220 -5.69 1.09 11.22
N LEU A 221 -4.42 1.38 10.92
CA LEU A 221 -3.80 2.68 11.14
C LEU A 221 -3.01 3.13 9.91
N GLY A 222 -3.22 4.39 9.50
CA GLY A 222 -2.46 5.10 8.48
C GLY A 222 -2.46 6.60 8.74
N TYR A 223 -1.71 7.32 7.95
CA TYR A 223 -1.67 8.78 8.01
C TYR A 223 -1.33 9.36 6.64
N CYS A 224 -1.60 10.64 6.46
CA CYS A 224 -1.12 11.38 5.31
C CYS A 224 -0.38 12.64 5.73
N LEU A 225 0.47 13.12 4.82
CA LEU A 225 1.33 14.28 4.97
C LEU A 225 0.93 15.29 3.87
N CYS A 226 0.67 16.55 4.24
CA CYS A 226 0.32 17.59 3.27
C CYS A 226 0.59 18.97 3.86
N ALA A 227 1.18 19.88 3.08
CA ALA A 227 1.36 21.29 3.49
C ALA A 227 0.05 22.09 3.43
N ASN A 228 -0.96 21.62 2.71
CA ASN A 228 -2.28 22.24 2.63
C ASN A 228 -3.14 21.84 3.83
N THR A 229 -3.03 22.57 4.94
CA THR A 229 -3.79 22.30 6.17
C THR A 229 -5.30 22.43 5.98
N ALA A 230 -5.76 23.33 5.10
CA ALA A 230 -7.18 23.48 4.78
C ALA A 230 -7.75 22.22 4.11
N LEU A 231 -6.95 21.53 3.25
CA LEU A 231 -7.32 20.24 2.69
C LEU A 231 -7.40 19.17 3.79
N LEU A 232 -6.44 19.14 4.72
CA LEU A 232 -6.46 18.18 5.84
C LEU A 232 -7.67 18.40 6.75
N GLU A 233 -8.06 19.66 7.03
CA GLU A 233 -9.27 19.99 7.78
C GLU A 233 -10.54 19.53 7.05
N ALA A 234 -10.62 19.74 5.73
CA ALA A 234 -11.72 19.25 4.91
C ALA A 234 -11.80 17.71 4.91
N MET A 235 -10.65 17.01 4.82
CA MET A 235 -10.57 15.56 4.95
C MET A 235 -10.98 15.07 6.36
N GLN A 236 -10.60 15.78 7.41
CA GLN A 236 -11.05 15.49 8.78
C GLN A 236 -12.58 15.60 8.88
N ALA A 237 -13.16 16.64 8.31
CA ALA A 237 -14.61 16.87 8.32
C ALA A 237 -15.39 15.89 7.44
N ALA A 238 -14.79 15.39 6.36
CA ALA A 238 -15.41 14.40 5.47
C ALA A 238 -15.47 12.99 6.06
N GLY A 239 -14.69 12.71 7.13
CA GLY A 239 -14.69 11.42 7.81
C GLY A 239 -15.60 11.37 9.04
N GLN A 240 -15.77 10.16 9.59
CA GLN A 240 -16.44 10.01 10.89
C GLN A 240 -15.54 10.51 12.03
N PRO A 241 -16.12 11.07 13.13
CA PRO A 241 -15.37 11.34 14.34
C PRO A 241 -14.85 10.02 14.93
N TRP A 242 -13.72 10.10 15.67
CA TRP A 242 -13.10 8.93 16.33
C TRP A 242 -12.74 7.75 15.40
N ALA A 243 -12.41 8.00 14.15
CA ALA A 243 -12.12 6.97 13.17
C ALA A 243 -10.92 6.08 13.54
N VAL A 244 -9.96 6.63 14.28
CA VAL A 244 -8.78 5.88 14.76
C VAL A 244 -9.03 5.49 16.23
N SER A 245 -9.20 4.20 16.49
CA SER A 245 -9.48 3.68 17.83
C SER A 245 -8.33 3.98 18.81
N SER A 246 -8.64 4.00 20.12
CA SER A 246 -7.62 4.15 21.17
C SER A 246 -6.55 3.08 21.10
N LEU A 247 -6.91 1.84 20.74
CA LEU A 247 -5.97 0.73 20.55
C LEU A 247 -5.04 0.96 19.36
N ALA A 248 -5.58 1.49 18.25
CA ALA A 248 -4.77 1.82 17.08
C ALA A 248 -3.82 2.99 17.36
N GLN A 249 -4.26 4.01 18.12
CA GLN A 249 -3.39 5.13 18.52
C GLN A 249 -2.25 4.65 19.43
N ALA A 250 -2.54 3.80 20.43
CA ALA A 250 -1.52 3.19 21.30
C ALA A 250 -0.53 2.31 20.50
N ALA A 251 -1.04 1.52 19.57
CA ALA A 251 -0.23 0.70 18.67
C ALA A 251 0.71 1.55 17.81
N GLY A 252 0.20 2.66 17.24
CA GLY A 252 1.00 3.57 16.42
C GLY A 252 2.13 4.25 17.21
N LEU A 253 1.82 4.68 18.44
CA LEU A 253 2.84 5.24 19.34
C LEU A 253 3.97 4.25 19.62
N ALA A 254 3.65 2.98 19.92
CA ALA A 254 4.64 1.95 20.18
C ALA A 254 5.42 1.57 18.90
N ALA A 255 4.72 1.47 17.76
CA ALA A 255 5.34 1.08 16.49
C ALA A 255 6.48 2.02 16.07
N LEU A 256 6.39 3.32 16.35
CA LEU A 256 7.44 4.29 16.04
C LEU A 256 8.73 4.09 16.85
N ASP A 257 8.70 3.33 17.94
CA ASP A 257 9.89 2.96 18.73
C ASP A 257 10.52 1.63 18.27
N GLU A 258 9.86 0.87 17.41
CA GLU A 258 10.26 -0.47 16.96
C GLU A 258 11.35 -0.44 15.87
N THR A 259 12.40 0.36 16.07
CA THR A 259 13.48 0.55 15.07
C THR A 259 14.25 -0.74 14.76
N ALA A 260 14.49 -1.58 15.77
CA ALA A 260 15.13 -2.88 15.60
C ALA A 260 14.27 -3.84 14.78
N TYR A 261 12.96 -3.85 14.99
CA TYR A 261 12.01 -4.62 14.20
C TYR A 261 12.02 -4.19 12.73
N VAL A 262 11.97 -2.88 12.46
CA VAL A 262 12.05 -2.33 11.10
C VAL A 262 13.33 -2.78 10.39
N ALA A 263 14.49 -2.71 11.09
CA ALA A 263 15.76 -3.18 10.55
C ALA A 263 15.74 -4.68 10.21
N GLN A 264 15.14 -5.52 11.07
CA GLN A 264 14.98 -6.96 10.86
C GLN A 264 14.09 -7.25 9.64
N VAL A 265 12.95 -6.57 9.50
CA VAL A 265 12.06 -6.73 8.35
C VAL A 265 12.77 -6.35 7.05
N ARG A 266 13.46 -5.20 7.02
CA ARG A 266 14.22 -4.75 5.84
C ARG A 266 15.30 -5.75 5.45
N ALA A 267 16.07 -6.26 6.42
CA ALA A 267 17.10 -7.27 6.19
C ALA A 267 16.51 -8.58 5.63
N LEU A 268 15.38 -9.04 6.19
CA LEU A 268 14.70 -10.24 5.73
C LEU A 268 14.22 -10.07 4.27
N ILE A 269 13.56 -8.96 3.94
CA ILE A 269 13.08 -8.70 2.58
C ILE A 269 14.25 -8.60 1.60
N ALA A 270 15.33 -7.89 1.97
CA ALA A 270 16.54 -7.76 1.15
C ALA A 270 17.18 -9.12 0.84
N GLN A 271 17.15 -10.06 1.79
CA GLN A 271 17.67 -11.42 1.63
C GLN A 271 16.71 -12.32 0.84
N GLN A 272 15.42 -12.31 1.18
CA GLN A 272 14.49 -13.31 0.67
C GLN A 272 13.93 -12.95 -0.72
N ARG A 273 13.78 -11.67 -1.02
CA ARG A 273 13.25 -11.23 -2.31
C ARG A 273 14.08 -11.73 -3.50
N PRO A 274 15.44 -11.59 -3.55
CA PRO A 274 16.23 -12.12 -4.64
C PRO A 274 16.15 -13.66 -4.76
N ARG A 275 16.12 -14.37 -3.61
CA ARG A 275 15.98 -15.84 -3.61
C ARG A 275 14.65 -16.28 -4.22
N LEU A 276 13.54 -15.66 -3.79
CA LEU A 276 12.22 -15.97 -4.32
C LEU A 276 12.12 -15.62 -5.82
N THR A 277 12.70 -14.49 -6.25
CA THR A 277 12.78 -14.10 -7.67
C THR A 277 13.52 -15.16 -8.49
N ALA A 278 14.70 -15.58 -8.03
CA ALA A 278 15.50 -16.60 -8.71
C ALA A 278 14.76 -17.96 -8.77
N GLY A 279 14.11 -18.38 -7.69
CA GLY A 279 13.33 -19.60 -7.63
C GLY A 279 12.15 -19.61 -8.61
N LEU A 280 11.38 -18.51 -8.67
CA LEU A 280 10.28 -18.37 -9.62
C LEU A 280 10.78 -18.40 -11.08
N ARG A 281 11.89 -17.72 -11.39
CA ARG A 281 12.51 -17.74 -12.73
C ARG A 281 13.03 -19.11 -13.11
N ALA A 282 13.60 -19.88 -12.16
CA ALA A 282 14.05 -21.25 -12.38
C ALA A 282 12.89 -22.20 -12.74
N LEU A 283 11.67 -21.89 -12.33
CA LEU A 283 10.43 -22.59 -12.73
C LEU A 283 9.88 -22.12 -14.09
N GLY A 284 10.62 -21.28 -14.83
CA GLY A 284 10.21 -20.77 -16.14
C GLY A 284 9.20 -19.62 -16.10
N LEU A 285 8.92 -19.04 -14.94
CA LEU A 285 7.97 -17.95 -14.79
C LEU A 285 8.62 -16.59 -15.12
N ARG A 286 7.89 -15.71 -15.80
CA ARG A 286 8.30 -14.31 -16.00
C ARG A 286 8.07 -13.54 -14.70
N VAL A 287 9.13 -13.00 -14.08
CA VAL A 287 9.06 -12.22 -12.84
C VAL A 287 9.57 -10.81 -13.09
N LEU A 288 8.79 -9.81 -12.66
CA LEU A 288 9.15 -8.39 -12.78
C LEU A 288 10.15 -7.96 -11.71
N ASP A 289 11.11 -7.10 -12.10
CA ASP A 289 12.13 -6.55 -11.21
C ASP A 289 11.60 -5.29 -10.48
N GLY A 290 10.59 -5.47 -9.62
CA GLY A 290 10.11 -4.42 -8.72
C GLY A 290 10.95 -4.30 -7.44
N ARG A 291 10.65 -3.36 -6.52
CA ARG A 291 11.41 -3.13 -5.28
C ARG A 291 10.64 -3.39 -3.98
N ALA A 292 9.33 -3.62 -4.06
CA ALA A 292 8.46 -3.82 -2.89
C ALA A 292 8.71 -5.16 -2.18
N ASN A 293 8.02 -5.37 -1.04
CA ASN A 293 7.98 -6.63 -0.30
C ASN A 293 7.07 -7.69 -0.97
N TYR A 294 6.87 -7.58 -2.27
CA TYR A 294 6.10 -8.51 -3.11
C TYR A 294 6.71 -8.56 -4.53
N LEU A 295 6.32 -9.58 -5.27
CA LEU A 295 6.70 -9.78 -6.66
C LEU A 295 5.45 -9.92 -7.52
N LEU A 296 5.43 -9.29 -8.69
CA LEU A 296 4.47 -9.57 -9.75
C LEU A 296 5.11 -10.53 -10.74
N PHE A 297 4.39 -11.59 -11.09
CA PHE A 297 4.89 -12.59 -12.05
C PHE A 297 3.77 -13.13 -12.91
N GLN A 298 4.13 -13.75 -14.02
CA GLN A 298 3.22 -14.36 -14.98
C GLN A 298 3.33 -15.89 -14.93
N GLY A 299 2.19 -16.57 -14.92
CA GLY A 299 2.05 -18.02 -14.93
C GLY A 299 0.75 -18.47 -15.58
N PRO A 300 0.48 -19.78 -15.69
CA PRO A 300 -0.79 -20.30 -16.21
C PRO A 300 -2.01 -19.73 -15.46
N GLU A 301 -3.10 -19.45 -16.16
CA GLU A 301 -4.32 -18.89 -15.54
C GLU A 301 -4.94 -19.80 -14.47
N THR A 302 -4.68 -21.10 -14.53
CA THR A 302 -5.14 -22.09 -13.56
C THR A 302 -4.28 -22.18 -12.29
N LEU A 303 -3.12 -21.50 -12.28
CA LEU A 303 -2.09 -21.62 -11.23
C LEU A 303 -2.64 -21.27 -9.84
N GLY A 304 -3.41 -20.19 -9.75
CA GLY A 304 -3.97 -19.71 -8.48
C GLY A 304 -4.90 -20.76 -7.83
N ASP A 305 -5.78 -21.37 -8.59
CA ASP A 305 -6.72 -22.40 -8.10
C ASP A 305 -5.99 -23.69 -7.72
N ALA A 306 -5.01 -24.12 -8.52
CA ALA A 306 -4.22 -25.32 -8.26
C ALA A 306 -3.38 -25.19 -6.96
N LEU A 307 -2.81 -24.03 -6.68
CA LEU A 307 -2.11 -23.74 -5.44
C LEU A 307 -3.07 -23.66 -4.25
N ARG A 308 -4.22 -22.99 -4.43
CA ARG A 308 -5.24 -22.86 -3.40
C ARG A 308 -5.72 -24.22 -2.89
N GLN A 309 -5.90 -25.19 -3.76
CA GLN A 309 -6.25 -26.57 -3.39
C GLN A 309 -5.15 -27.28 -2.58
N ARG A 310 -3.91 -26.83 -2.68
CA ARG A 310 -2.75 -27.36 -1.94
C ARG A 310 -2.38 -26.54 -0.69
N GLY A 311 -3.26 -25.64 -0.26
CA GLY A 311 -3.02 -24.86 0.97
C GLY A 311 -2.19 -23.60 0.78
N VAL A 312 -1.88 -23.20 -0.46
CA VAL A 312 -1.11 -21.99 -0.75
C VAL A 312 -1.97 -20.97 -1.50
N VAL A 313 -2.03 -19.73 -1.02
CA VAL A 313 -2.86 -18.69 -1.62
C VAL A 313 -2.00 -17.56 -2.18
N LEU A 314 -2.14 -17.33 -3.49
CA LEU A 314 -1.60 -16.17 -4.21
C LEU A 314 -2.66 -15.10 -4.43
N ARG A 315 -2.23 -13.89 -4.77
CA ARG A 315 -3.11 -12.84 -5.27
C ARG A 315 -3.22 -12.92 -6.80
N SER A 316 -4.35 -13.41 -7.34
CA SER A 316 -4.66 -13.21 -8.76
C SER A 316 -4.82 -11.73 -9.06
N CYS A 317 -4.19 -11.26 -10.13
CA CYS A 317 -4.25 -9.87 -10.56
C CYS A 317 -5.20 -9.64 -11.77
N SER A 318 -6.04 -10.62 -12.09
CA SER A 318 -6.99 -10.56 -13.22
C SER A 318 -8.00 -9.39 -13.15
N ASN A 319 -8.23 -8.86 -11.94
CA ASN A 319 -9.13 -7.73 -11.73
C ASN A 319 -8.43 -6.36 -11.76
N TYR A 320 -7.13 -6.31 -12.05
CA TYR A 320 -6.42 -5.04 -12.25
C TYR A 320 -6.53 -4.62 -13.72
N PRO A 321 -7.06 -3.41 -14.04
CA PRO A 321 -7.04 -2.91 -15.41
C PRO A 321 -5.62 -2.93 -15.98
N GLY A 322 -5.46 -3.51 -17.17
CA GLY A 322 -4.16 -3.69 -17.82
C GLY A 322 -3.46 -5.02 -17.52
N LEU A 323 -4.05 -5.88 -16.68
CA LEU A 323 -3.58 -7.25 -16.44
C LEU A 323 -4.70 -8.25 -16.80
N ASP A 324 -4.30 -9.50 -17.04
CA ASP A 324 -5.18 -10.63 -17.31
C ASP A 324 -5.06 -11.75 -16.26
N GLY A 325 -5.69 -12.89 -16.49
CA GLY A 325 -5.71 -14.04 -15.59
C GLY A 325 -4.37 -14.73 -15.38
N SER A 326 -3.38 -14.44 -16.22
CA SER A 326 -2.03 -14.99 -16.11
C SER A 326 -1.15 -14.29 -15.09
N TRP A 327 -1.54 -13.13 -14.58
CA TRP A 327 -0.75 -12.35 -13.66
C TRP A 327 -1.08 -12.62 -12.20
N TYR A 328 -0.03 -12.85 -11.41
CA TYR A 328 -0.11 -13.15 -9.98
C TYR A 328 0.85 -12.26 -9.19
N ARG A 329 0.43 -11.83 -8.00
CA ARG A 329 1.29 -11.18 -7.04
C ARG A 329 1.51 -12.10 -5.83
N THR A 330 2.77 -12.28 -5.42
CA THR A 330 3.17 -12.99 -4.21
C THR A 330 3.86 -12.07 -3.23
N ALA A 331 3.54 -12.16 -1.95
CA ALA A 331 4.33 -11.50 -0.90
C ALA A 331 5.70 -12.19 -0.76
N VAL A 332 6.70 -11.42 -0.33
CA VAL A 332 7.98 -11.98 0.14
C VAL A 332 7.81 -12.32 1.61
N ARG A 333 8.00 -13.60 1.98
CA ARG A 333 7.83 -14.10 3.34
C ARG A 333 9.15 -14.64 3.91
N THR A 334 9.10 -15.38 5.01
CA THR A 334 10.28 -16.04 5.60
C THR A 334 10.87 -17.09 4.65
N GLY A 335 12.15 -17.46 4.88
CA GLY A 335 12.82 -18.47 4.05
C GLY A 335 12.05 -19.78 3.94
N PRO A 336 11.65 -20.42 5.05
CA PRO A 336 10.88 -21.67 5.03
C PRO A 336 9.55 -21.55 4.28
N GLU A 337 8.82 -20.43 4.46
CA GLU A 337 7.55 -20.21 3.76
C GLU A 337 7.78 -20.04 2.24
N ASN A 338 8.80 -19.27 1.84
CA ASN A 338 9.15 -19.09 0.42
C ASN A 338 9.61 -20.42 -0.22
N ASP A 339 10.35 -21.26 0.52
CA ASP A 339 10.79 -22.56 0.04
C ASP A 339 9.58 -23.52 -0.18
N GLU A 340 8.58 -23.48 0.71
CA GLU A 340 7.34 -24.25 0.54
C GLU A 340 6.51 -23.74 -0.65
N LEU A 341 6.43 -22.43 -0.87
CA LEU A 341 5.79 -21.87 -2.06
C LEU A 341 6.46 -22.39 -3.33
N LEU A 342 7.80 -22.31 -3.41
CA LEU A 342 8.55 -22.75 -4.60
C LEU A 342 8.40 -24.25 -4.85
N LYS A 343 8.42 -25.07 -3.80
CA LYS A 343 8.15 -26.51 -3.88
C LYS A 343 6.76 -26.80 -4.43
N THR A 344 5.72 -26.18 -3.86
CA THR A 344 4.33 -26.37 -4.29
C THR A 344 4.11 -25.88 -5.73
N LEU A 345 4.77 -24.78 -6.13
CA LEU A 345 4.77 -24.31 -7.52
C LEU A 345 5.41 -25.33 -8.47
N ALA A 346 6.56 -25.92 -8.11
CA ALA A 346 7.20 -26.96 -8.92
C ALA A 346 6.29 -28.17 -9.14
N GLU A 347 5.56 -28.62 -8.11
CA GLU A 347 4.59 -29.72 -8.19
C GLU A 347 3.38 -29.41 -9.06
N VAL A 348 2.96 -28.13 -9.11
CA VAL A 348 1.79 -27.70 -9.91
C VAL A 348 2.17 -27.49 -11.38
N LEU A 349 3.41 -27.09 -11.67
CA LEU A 349 3.90 -26.76 -13.00
C LEU A 349 4.49 -27.98 -13.73
N ALA A 350 4.78 -29.08 -13.00
CA ALA A 350 5.23 -30.36 -13.58
C ALA A 350 4.09 -31.07 -14.34
#